data_96d7114429276fc3199465c66e911785
#
_entry.id   96d7114429276fc3199465c66e911785
#
_cell.length_a   1.000
_cell.length_b   1.000
_cell.length_c   1.000
_cell.angle_alpha   90.00
_cell.angle_beta   90.00
_cell.angle_gamma   90.00
#
_symmetry.space_group_name_H-M   'P 1'
#
loop_
_entity.id
_entity.type
_entity.pdbx_description
1 polymer ?
#
loop_
_entity_poly.entity_id
_entity_poly.type
_entity_poly.pdbx_seq_one_letter_code
_entity_poly.pdbx_strand_id
1 'polypeptide(L)'
;FEEALGTKLFRRAGRGLGLTEAGRRILSYAEEIFIIGDELLDVVRDQTTKKSLPFKIGIADSVSKSVACRLLEPALHIAEPVRLICREGRLAALLADLAVHRLDMVIADRSMPNNLNVRGYSHLLGECGLTVFGAPSLSTQLPGKFPALLNNAPFLLPGEDVAIRSRLLQWLENNDLRPYIVGEFDDSALMKSFGQAGAGLFVA
;
A
#
# COMPACT_ATOMS: atom_id res chain seq x y z
N PHE A 1 32.53 20.35 1.10
CA PHE A 1 31.19 20.02 1.65
C PHE A 1 31.33 19.16 2.91
N GLU A 2 32.08 18.05 2.91
CA GLU A 2 32.36 17.20 4.08
C GLU A 2 33.04 17.99 5.22
N GLU A 3 33.97 18.90 4.87
CA GLU A 3 34.64 19.80 5.83
C GLU A 3 33.64 20.74 6.53
N ALA A 4 32.70 21.30 5.77
CA ALA A 4 31.66 22.18 6.33
C ALA A 4 30.68 21.44 7.25
N LEU A 5 30.46 20.16 6.99
CA LEU A 5 29.57 19.30 7.81
C LEU A 5 30.30 18.60 8.96
N GLY A 6 31.64 18.65 9.01
CA GLY A 6 32.46 17.97 10.02
C GLY A 6 32.36 16.45 9.99
N THR A 7 31.85 15.87 8.89
CA THR A 7 31.55 14.42 8.78
C THR A 7 31.87 13.90 7.39
N LYS A 8 32.51 12.73 7.31
CA LYS A 8 32.75 12.05 6.02
C LYS A 8 31.47 11.39 5.49
N LEU A 9 31.11 11.73 4.26
CA LEU A 9 29.94 11.21 3.55
C LEU A 9 30.29 10.05 2.63
N PHE A 10 31.55 9.98 2.17
CA PHE A 10 32.03 8.95 1.28
C PHE A 10 33.15 8.13 1.92
N ARG A 11 33.21 6.85 1.55
CA ARG A 11 34.29 5.92 1.91
C ARG A 11 34.78 5.20 0.66
N ARG A 12 36.02 4.76 0.67
CA ARG A 12 36.52 3.87 -0.40
C ARG A 12 35.86 2.49 -0.28
N ALA A 13 35.29 2.01 -1.37
CA ALA A 13 34.69 0.69 -1.51
C ALA A 13 35.29 0.02 -2.75
N GLY A 14 36.35 -0.76 -2.58
CA GLY A 14 37.10 -1.36 -3.67
C GLY A 14 37.74 -0.28 -4.58
N ARG A 15 37.43 -0.31 -5.89
CA ARG A 15 37.90 0.67 -6.88
C ARG A 15 37.01 1.94 -6.99
N GLY A 16 35.92 2.04 -6.19
CA GLY A 16 34.97 3.14 -6.24
C GLY A 16 34.78 3.84 -4.92
N LEU A 17 33.86 4.81 -4.91
CA LEU A 17 33.38 5.52 -3.74
C LEU A 17 32.01 4.94 -3.33
N GLY A 18 31.86 4.61 -2.05
CA GLY A 18 30.60 4.24 -1.43
C GLY A 18 30.20 5.26 -0.37
N LEU A 19 28.89 5.38 -0.10
CA LEU A 19 28.40 6.25 0.95
C LEU A 19 28.68 5.65 2.33
N THR A 20 29.00 6.51 3.29
CA THR A 20 28.98 6.19 4.71
C THR A 20 27.53 6.12 5.21
N GLU A 21 27.29 5.75 6.47
CA GLU A 21 25.95 5.83 7.06
C GLU A 21 25.47 7.29 7.11
N ALA A 22 26.33 8.22 7.51
CA ALA A 22 26.05 9.66 7.44
C ALA A 22 25.75 10.11 6.01
N GLY A 23 26.53 9.61 5.02
CA GLY A 23 26.32 9.90 3.61
C GLY A 23 24.95 9.46 3.10
N ARG A 24 24.46 8.28 3.48
CA ARG A 24 23.11 7.82 3.12
C ARG A 24 22.01 8.69 3.71
N ARG A 25 22.17 9.08 4.98
CA ARG A 25 21.20 9.97 5.65
C ARG A 25 21.17 11.36 5.00
N ILE A 26 22.31 11.92 4.68
CA ILE A 26 22.39 13.25 4.04
C ILE A 26 21.93 13.20 2.59
N LEU A 27 22.15 12.09 1.88
CA LEU A 27 21.65 11.94 0.51
C LEU A 27 20.13 12.10 0.43
N SER A 28 19.37 11.50 1.37
CA SER A 28 17.92 11.65 1.37
C SER A 28 17.48 13.12 1.53
N TYR A 29 18.13 13.87 2.42
CA TYR A 29 17.86 15.31 2.55
C TYR A 29 18.27 16.12 1.34
N ALA A 30 19.41 15.76 0.71
CA ALA A 30 19.86 16.44 -0.50
C ALA A 30 18.88 16.21 -1.66
N GLU A 31 18.39 14.98 -1.84
CA GLU A 31 17.37 14.66 -2.85
C GLU A 31 16.11 15.50 -2.64
N GLU A 32 15.66 15.69 -1.39
CA GLU A 32 14.51 16.54 -1.05
C GLU A 32 14.75 18.01 -1.39
N ILE A 33 15.93 18.54 -1.06
CA ILE A 33 16.32 19.92 -1.38
C ILE A 33 16.31 20.13 -2.90
N PHE A 34 16.85 19.19 -3.67
CA PHE A 34 16.85 19.28 -5.13
C PHE A 34 15.44 19.20 -5.73
N ILE A 35 14.57 18.32 -5.20
CA ILE A 35 13.16 18.25 -5.62
C ILE A 35 12.46 19.60 -5.38
N ILE A 36 12.62 20.19 -4.20
CA ILE A 36 12.05 21.51 -3.87
C ILE A 36 12.67 22.61 -4.76
N GLY A 37 13.98 22.53 -5.02
CA GLY A 37 14.67 23.44 -5.91
C GLY A 37 14.15 23.39 -7.35
N ASP A 38 13.92 22.20 -7.88
CA ASP A 38 13.33 22.01 -9.21
C ASP A 38 11.87 22.50 -9.25
N GLU A 39 11.09 22.24 -8.21
CA GLU A 39 9.73 22.77 -8.08
C GLU A 39 9.73 24.31 -8.09
N LEU A 40 10.68 24.95 -7.40
CA LEU A 40 10.83 26.41 -7.39
C LEU A 40 11.20 26.96 -8.77
N LEU A 41 12.12 26.31 -9.47
CA LEU A 41 12.49 26.69 -10.85
C LEU A 41 11.31 26.54 -11.80
N ASP A 42 10.53 25.49 -11.64
CA ASP A 42 9.30 25.26 -12.40
C ASP A 42 8.26 26.37 -12.11
N VAL A 43 8.13 26.83 -10.86
CA VAL A 43 7.27 27.97 -10.51
C VAL A 43 7.67 29.23 -11.24
N VAL A 44 8.97 29.49 -11.38
CA VAL A 44 9.48 30.71 -12.05
C VAL A 44 9.38 30.63 -13.57
N ARG A 45 9.57 29.44 -14.16
CA ARG A 45 9.55 29.23 -15.61
C ARG A 45 8.16 29.23 -16.21
N ASP A 46 7.17 28.83 -15.44
CA ASP A 46 5.81 28.53 -15.94
C ASP A 46 4.77 29.57 -15.48
N GLN A 47 4.95 30.82 -15.90
CA GLN A 47 3.98 31.90 -15.63
C GLN A 47 2.68 31.80 -16.47
N THR A 48 2.54 30.81 -17.35
CA THR A 48 1.49 30.83 -18.40
C THR A 48 0.56 29.61 -18.44
N THR A 49 0.85 28.54 -17.72
CA THR A 49 -0.04 27.36 -17.71
C THR A 49 -0.65 27.12 -16.33
N LYS A 50 -1.95 26.77 -16.30
CA LYS A 50 -2.65 26.34 -15.07
C LYS A 50 -1.88 25.17 -14.44
N LYS A 51 -1.05 25.47 -13.46
CA LYS A 51 -0.27 24.45 -12.75
C LYS A 51 -1.20 23.47 -12.06
N SER A 52 -1.09 22.20 -12.43
CA SER A 52 -1.67 21.13 -11.62
C SER A 52 -0.74 20.85 -10.44
N LEU A 53 -1.23 20.99 -9.22
CA LEU A 53 -0.49 20.68 -8.01
C LEU A 53 -0.21 19.16 -7.96
N PRO A 54 1.04 18.74 -7.79
CA PRO A 54 1.34 17.32 -7.59
C PRO A 54 0.76 16.86 -6.25
N PHE A 55 -0.04 15.80 -6.24
CA PHE A 55 -0.58 15.16 -5.06
C PHE A 55 -0.05 13.74 -4.99
N LYS A 56 0.91 13.52 -4.09
CA LYS A 56 1.68 12.28 -3.95
C LYS A 56 1.01 11.36 -2.92
N ILE A 57 0.49 10.25 -3.37
CA ILE A 57 -0.33 9.36 -2.56
C ILE A 57 0.30 7.96 -2.51
N GLY A 58 0.51 7.46 -1.29
CA GLY A 58 0.83 6.06 -1.05
C GLY A 58 -0.44 5.23 -0.90
N ILE A 59 -0.50 4.07 -1.53
CA ILE A 59 -1.62 3.14 -1.43
C ILE A 59 -1.05 1.81 -0.94
N ALA A 60 -1.49 1.35 0.23
CA ALA A 60 -1.03 0.08 0.76
C ALA A 60 -1.49 -1.07 -0.16
N ASP A 61 -0.62 -2.07 -0.35
CA ASP A 61 -0.86 -3.23 -1.23
C ASP A 61 -2.17 -3.96 -0.93
N SER A 62 -2.58 -3.95 0.35
CA SER A 62 -3.81 -4.54 0.85
C SER A 62 -5.09 -3.78 0.45
N VAL A 63 -4.97 -2.52 0.03
CA VAL A 63 -6.12 -1.70 -0.37
C VAL A 63 -6.57 -2.09 -1.78
N SER A 64 -7.87 -2.39 -1.91
CA SER A 64 -8.45 -2.70 -3.23
C SER A 64 -8.30 -1.52 -4.20
N LYS A 65 -7.85 -1.79 -5.42
CA LYS A 65 -7.68 -0.79 -6.48
C LYS A 65 -8.97 -0.02 -6.78
N SER A 66 -10.11 -0.72 -6.74
CA SER A 66 -11.43 -0.10 -6.94
C SER A 66 -11.80 0.86 -5.80
N VAL A 67 -11.43 0.54 -4.56
CA VAL A 67 -11.65 1.43 -3.41
C VAL A 67 -10.74 2.65 -3.52
N ALA A 68 -9.44 2.45 -3.80
CA ALA A 68 -8.50 3.54 -4.00
C ALA A 68 -8.96 4.49 -5.13
N CYS A 69 -9.40 3.94 -6.26
CA CYS A 69 -9.93 4.73 -7.38
C CYS A 69 -11.11 5.59 -6.94
N ARG A 70 -12.12 5.01 -6.29
CA ARG A 70 -13.31 5.73 -5.81
C ARG A 70 -12.99 6.83 -4.79
N LEU A 71 -11.98 6.63 -3.97
CA LEU A 71 -11.54 7.63 -2.99
C LEU A 71 -10.79 8.79 -3.64
N LEU A 72 -10.04 8.53 -4.72
CA LEU A 72 -9.18 9.52 -5.37
C LEU A 72 -9.84 10.22 -6.55
N GLU A 73 -10.82 9.61 -7.20
CA GLU A 73 -11.55 10.19 -8.34
C GLU A 73 -12.05 11.62 -8.08
N PRO A 74 -12.62 11.95 -6.90
CA PRO A 74 -13.08 13.32 -6.62
C PRO A 74 -11.97 14.38 -6.70
N ALA A 75 -10.71 14.00 -6.43
CA ALA A 75 -9.58 14.94 -6.50
C ALA A 75 -9.29 15.43 -7.93
N LEU A 76 -9.72 14.69 -8.94
CA LEU A 76 -9.58 15.07 -10.34
C LEU A 76 -10.62 16.12 -10.78
N HIS A 77 -11.65 16.36 -9.96
CA HIS A 77 -12.78 17.23 -10.27
C HIS A 77 -12.83 18.50 -9.40
N ILE A 78 -11.81 18.73 -8.57
CA ILE A 78 -11.72 19.98 -7.81
C ILE A 78 -11.35 21.16 -8.72
N ALA A 79 -11.68 22.38 -8.26
CA ALA A 79 -11.50 23.60 -9.04
C ALA A 79 -10.03 23.90 -9.38
N GLU A 80 -9.11 23.54 -8.50
CA GLU A 80 -7.68 23.61 -8.74
C GLU A 80 -7.19 22.30 -9.38
N PRO A 81 -6.53 22.34 -10.55
CA PRO A 81 -6.08 21.14 -11.22
C PRO A 81 -5.02 20.43 -10.38
N VAL A 82 -5.27 19.16 -10.05
CA VAL A 82 -4.37 18.28 -9.31
C VAL A 82 -3.80 17.19 -10.21
N ARG A 83 -2.51 16.90 -10.07
CA ARG A 83 -1.85 15.77 -10.71
C ARG A 83 -1.63 14.66 -9.69
N LEU A 84 -2.41 13.61 -9.75
CA LEU A 84 -2.25 12.44 -8.87
C LEU A 84 -0.97 11.69 -9.21
N ILE A 85 -0.16 11.41 -8.18
CA ILE A 85 1.02 10.55 -8.25
C ILE A 85 0.81 9.44 -7.24
N CYS A 86 0.31 8.31 -7.70
CA CYS A 86 0.01 7.15 -6.86
C CYS A 86 1.19 6.18 -6.82
N ARG A 87 1.59 5.78 -5.62
CA ARG A 87 2.62 4.76 -5.38
C ARG A 87 2.03 3.65 -4.54
N GLU A 88 2.29 2.41 -4.92
CA GLU A 88 1.90 1.24 -4.15
C GLU A 88 3.07 0.68 -3.37
N GLY A 89 2.77 0.07 -2.22
CA GLY A 89 3.78 -0.60 -1.43
C GLY A 89 3.30 -1.03 -0.06
N ARG A 90 4.20 -1.62 0.70
CA ARG A 90 3.93 -2.04 2.08
C ARG A 90 3.71 -0.82 2.96
N LEU A 91 2.72 -0.87 3.85
CA LEU A 91 2.34 0.25 4.72
C LEU A 91 3.53 0.87 5.46
N ALA A 92 4.45 0.05 5.98
CA ALA A 92 5.61 0.55 6.71
C ALA A 92 6.54 1.43 5.84
N ALA A 93 6.76 1.04 4.58
CA ALA A 93 7.57 1.82 3.64
C ALA A 93 6.87 3.11 3.23
N LEU A 94 5.57 3.06 2.98
CA LEU A 94 4.76 4.24 2.64
C LEU A 94 4.70 5.24 3.80
N LEU A 95 4.61 4.75 5.05
CA LEU A 95 4.65 5.62 6.24
C LEU A 95 6.04 6.25 6.45
N ALA A 96 7.11 5.54 6.09
CA ALA A 96 8.45 6.12 6.11
C ALA A 96 8.59 7.24 5.06
N ASP A 97 8.05 7.04 3.85
CA ASP A 97 8.01 8.09 2.81
C ASP A 97 7.13 9.28 3.22
N LEU A 98 6.00 9.03 3.90
CA LEU A 98 5.15 10.09 4.45
C LEU A 98 5.90 10.91 5.53
N ALA A 99 6.66 10.24 6.40
CA ALA A 99 7.41 10.90 7.48
C ALA A 99 8.48 11.86 6.97
N VAL A 100 9.00 11.64 5.77
CA VAL A 100 10.00 12.49 5.09
C VAL A 100 9.41 13.33 3.96
N HIS A 101 8.10 13.53 3.95
CA HIS A 101 7.37 14.36 2.98
C HIS A 101 7.52 13.95 1.50
N ARG A 102 7.90 12.69 1.23
CA ARG A 102 7.88 12.11 -0.12
C ARG A 102 6.47 11.76 -0.58
N LEU A 103 5.56 11.61 0.35
CA LEU A 103 4.13 11.42 0.15
C LEU A 103 3.35 12.46 0.96
N ASP A 104 2.23 12.92 0.42
CA ASP A 104 1.33 13.85 1.08
C ASP A 104 0.27 13.10 1.90
N MET A 105 -0.10 11.89 1.45
CA MET A 105 -1.12 11.05 2.06
C MET A 105 -0.81 9.57 1.86
N VAL A 106 -1.27 8.74 2.80
CA VAL A 106 -1.26 7.28 2.65
C VAL A 106 -2.67 6.73 2.88
N ILE A 107 -3.15 5.92 1.95
CA ILE A 107 -4.40 5.15 2.09
C ILE A 107 -4.04 3.73 2.55
N ALA A 108 -4.63 3.29 3.66
CA ALA A 108 -4.35 2.00 4.26
C ALA A 108 -5.64 1.32 4.76
N ASP A 109 -5.59 0.01 4.91
CA ASP A 109 -6.67 -0.83 5.45
C ASP A 109 -6.66 -0.96 6.98
N ARG A 110 -5.69 -0.31 7.63
CA ARG A 110 -5.49 -0.35 9.08
C ARG A 110 -4.93 0.98 9.58
N SER A 111 -5.11 1.23 10.86
CA SER A 111 -4.55 2.39 11.53
C SER A 111 -3.01 2.36 11.52
N MET A 112 -2.42 3.53 11.62
CA MET A 112 -0.97 3.68 11.78
C MET A 112 -0.50 2.94 13.05
N PRO A 113 0.51 2.06 12.95
CA PRO A 113 1.06 1.37 14.11
C PRO A 113 1.68 2.34 15.11
N ASN A 114 1.38 2.16 16.41
CA ASN A 114 1.86 3.04 17.49
C ASN A 114 3.38 3.03 17.70
N ASN A 115 4.07 2.03 17.15
CA ASN A 115 5.53 1.87 17.28
C ASN A 115 6.32 2.62 16.19
N LEU A 116 5.66 3.27 15.25
CA LEU A 116 6.31 4.07 14.22
C LEU A 116 6.37 5.54 14.67
N ASN A 117 7.56 6.12 14.61
CA ASN A 117 7.78 7.53 14.94
C ASN A 117 7.42 8.43 13.73
N VAL A 118 6.18 8.34 13.26
CA VAL A 118 5.64 9.15 12.17
C VAL A 118 4.68 10.18 12.76
N ARG A 119 4.93 11.45 12.51
CA ARG A 119 3.99 12.52 12.85
C ARG A 119 2.96 12.65 11.74
N GLY A 120 1.74 12.21 12.00
CA GLY A 120 0.65 12.28 11.03
C GLY A 120 -0.70 12.14 11.72
N TYR A 121 -1.75 12.53 11.00
CA TYR A 121 -3.14 12.36 11.43
C TYR A 121 -3.74 11.14 10.72
N SER A 122 -4.46 10.32 11.47
CA SER A 122 -5.18 9.17 10.91
C SER A 122 -6.68 9.48 10.91
N HIS A 123 -7.30 9.35 9.75
CA HIS A 123 -8.73 9.55 9.57
C HIS A 123 -9.38 8.26 9.09
N LEU A 124 -10.43 7.81 9.77
CA LEU A 124 -11.23 6.69 9.31
C LEU A 124 -12.10 7.17 8.15
N LEU A 125 -11.91 6.60 6.96
CA LEU A 125 -12.68 6.94 5.76
C LEU A 125 -13.93 6.08 5.61
N GLY A 126 -13.95 4.89 6.20
CA GLY A 126 -15.07 3.98 6.15
C GLY A 126 -14.70 2.59 6.66
N GLU A 127 -15.71 1.75 6.77
CA GLU A 127 -15.57 0.35 7.13
C GLU A 127 -16.19 -0.52 6.03
N CYS A 128 -15.58 -1.67 5.75
CA CYS A 128 -16.15 -2.66 4.84
C CYS A 128 -16.12 -4.04 5.51
N GLY A 129 -17.19 -4.81 5.27
CA GLY A 129 -17.24 -6.21 5.65
C GLY A 129 -16.45 -7.09 4.71
N LEU A 130 -16.15 -8.30 5.15
CA LEU A 130 -15.60 -9.35 4.31
C LEU A 130 -16.71 -10.21 3.75
N THR A 131 -16.59 -10.55 2.49
CA THR A 131 -17.49 -11.49 1.82
C THR A 131 -16.67 -12.64 1.23
N VAL A 132 -17.20 -13.85 1.36
CA VAL A 132 -16.61 -15.03 0.68
C VAL A 132 -17.17 -15.12 -0.72
N PHE A 133 -16.28 -15.25 -1.68
CA PHE A 133 -16.58 -15.39 -3.09
C PHE A 133 -16.10 -16.73 -3.63
N GLY A 134 -16.73 -17.18 -4.70
CA GLY A 134 -16.30 -18.35 -5.47
C GLY A 134 -16.86 -18.32 -6.87
N ALA A 135 -16.20 -19.00 -7.79
CA ALA A 135 -16.73 -19.18 -9.14
C ALA A 135 -18.07 -19.96 -9.09
N PRO A 136 -19.04 -19.65 -9.95
CA PRO A 136 -20.32 -20.37 -10.00
C PRO A 136 -20.16 -21.88 -10.14
N SER A 137 -19.17 -22.33 -10.93
CA SER A 137 -18.84 -23.75 -11.11
C SER A 137 -18.42 -24.43 -9.81
N LEU A 138 -17.74 -23.71 -8.92
CA LEU A 138 -17.31 -24.25 -7.63
C LEU A 138 -18.47 -24.23 -6.62
N SER A 139 -19.24 -23.15 -6.58
CA SER A 139 -20.35 -22.98 -5.62
C SER A 139 -21.45 -24.05 -5.79
N THR A 140 -21.69 -24.52 -7.01
CA THR A 140 -22.67 -25.58 -7.30
C THR A 140 -22.20 -26.96 -6.85
N GLN A 141 -20.91 -27.17 -6.62
CA GLN A 141 -20.32 -28.45 -6.19
C GLN A 141 -20.17 -28.57 -4.67
N LEU A 142 -20.23 -27.44 -3.97
CA LEU A 142 -20.05 -27.43 -2.51
C LEU A 142 -21.36 -27.80 -1.80
N PRO A 143 -21.35 -28.82 -0.93
CA PRO A 143 -22.54 -29.22 -0.20
C PRO A 143 -22.83 -28.28 0.98
N GLY A 144 -24.10 -28.13 1.32
CA GLY A 144 -24.51 -27.42 2.53
C GLY A 144 -24.78 -25.93 2.34
N LYS A 145 -24.95 -25.25 3.47
CA LYS A 145 -25.20 -23.80 3.52
C LYS A 145 -24.04 -23.09 4.17
N PHE A 146 -23.86 -21.82 3.82
CA PHE A 146 -22.90 -20.94 4.49
C PHE A 146 -23.25 -20.80 5.98
N PRO A 147 -22.27 -20.85 6.90
CA PRO A 147 -20.83 -20.99 6.64
C PRO A 147 -20.32 -22.44 6.57
N ALA A 148 -21.12 -23.45 6.90
CA ALA A 148 -20.69 -24.85 6.99
C ALA A 148 -20.13 -25.42 5.66
N LEU A 149 -20.54 -24.88 4.52
CA LEU A 149 -20.02 -25.26 3.20
C LEU A 149 -18.51 -25.01 3.05
N LEU A 150 -17.91 -24.18 3.93
CA LEU A 150 -16.47 -23.92 3.90
C LEU A 150 -15.64 -25.10 4.39
N ASN A 151 -16.24 -26.06 5.13
CA ASN A 151 -15.50 -27.23 5.60
C ASN A 151 -15.05 -28.09 4.42
N ASN A 152 -13.74 -28.36 4.38
CA ASN A 152 -13.07 -29.10 3.29
C ASN A 152 -13.24 -28.45 1.90
N ALA A 153 -13.83 -27.26 1.80
CA ALA A 153 -13.87 -26.53 0.54
C ALA A 153 -12.47 -26.02 0.16
N PRO A 154 -12.10 -26.04 -1.13
CA PRO A 154 -10.86 -25.43 -1.57
C PRO A 154 -10.91 -23.92 -1.30
N PHE A 155 -9.86 -23.41 -0.65
CA PHE A 155 -9.81 -22.04 -0.19
C PHE A 155 -8.48 -21.37 -0.53
N LEU A 156 -8.54 -20.11 -0.98
CA LEU A 156 -7.39 -19.28 -1.26
C LEU A 156 -7.21 -18.32 -0.08
N LEU A 157 -6.08 -18.43 0.59
CA LEU A 157 -5.82 -17.68 1.81
C LEU A 157 -5.00 -16.42 1.49
N PRO A 158 -5.33 -15.24 2.07
CA PRO A 158 -4.45 -14.08 2.04
C PRO A 158 -3.09 -14.40 2.68
N GLY A 159 -2.02 -13.83 2.13
CA GLY A 159 -0.66 -14.01 2.62
C GLY A 159 -0.44 -13.51 4.05
N GLU A 160 0.70 -13.84 4.65
CA GLU A 160 0.97 -13.58 6.07
C GLU A 160 0.96 -12.09 6.43
N ASP A 161 1.45 -11.24 5.55
CA ASP A 161 1.52 -9.79 5.76
C ASP A 161 0.19 -9.06 5.50
N VAL A 162 -0.83 -9.77 5.01
CA VAL A 162 -2.14 -9.17 4.69
C VAL A 162 -2.98 -9.03 5.95
N ALA A 163 -3.40 -7.80 6.27
CA ALA A 163 -4.08 -7.45 7.53
C ALA A 163 -5.33 -8.29 7.84
N ILE A 164 -6.03 -8.74 6.80
CA ILE A 164 -7.26 -9.50 6.91
C ILE A 164 -7.06 -10.95 7.34
N ARG A 165 -5.85 -11.52 7.09
CA ARG A 165 -5.55 -12.93 7.34
C ARG A 165 -5.86 -13.34 8.79
N SER A 166 -5.33 -12.59 9.74
CA SER A 166 -5.50 -12.93 11.17
C SER A 166 -6.96 -12.95 11.60
N ARG A 167 -7.75 -11.98 11.14
CA ARG A 167 -9.18 -11.92 11.42
C ARG A 167 -9.97 -13.06 10.76
N LEU A 168 -9.59 -13.40 9.52
CA LEU A 168 -10.18 -14.51 8.78
C LEU A 168 -9.90 -15.84 9.48
N LEU A 169 -8.65 -16.11 9.85
CA LEU A 169 -8.26 -17.34 10.56
C LEU A 169 -8.98 -17.46 11.90
N GLN A 170 -9.03 -16.37 12.67
CA GLN A 170 -9.77 -16.35 13.94
C GLN A 170 -11.27 -16.61 13.74
N TRP A 171 -11.86 -16.04 12.68
CA TRP A 171 -13.28 -16.27 12.38
C TRP A 171 -13.52 -17.72 11.97
N LEU A 172 -12.65 -18.32 11.16
CA LEU A 172 -12.73 -19.74 10.79
C LEU A 172 -12.64 -20.63 12.04
N GLU A 173 -11.69 -20.36 12.93
CA GLU A 173 -11.50 -21.10 14.17
C GLU A 173 -12.71 -20.97 15.10
N ASN A 174 -13.24 -19.77 15.32
CA ASN A 174 -14.39 -19.52 16.16
C ASN A 174 -15.68 -20.19 15.66
N ASN A 175 -15.74 -20.57 14.40
CA ASN A 175 -16.88 -21.26 13.78
C ASN A 175 -16.60 -22.75 13.50
N ASP A 176 -15.48 -23.31 14.00
CA ASP A 176 -15.04 -24.70 13.73
C ASP A 176 -14.97 -25.02 12.24
N LEU A 177 -14.55 -24.07 11.41
CA LEU A 177 -14.44 -24.22 9.97
C LEU A 177 -13.01 -24.55 9.57
N ARG A 178 -12.85 -25.61 8.77
CA ARG A 178 -11.55 -26.11 8.30
C ARG A 178 -11.54 -26.26 6.77
N PRO A 179 -11.40 -25.17 6.05
CA PRO A 179 -11.25 -25.22 4.60
C PRO A 179 -9.93 -25.91 4.21
N TYR A 180 -9.89 -26.48 3.01
CA TYR A 180 -8.68 -27.00 2.41
C TYR A 180 -7.93 -25.87 1.71
N ILE A 181 -6.77 -25.44 2.24
CA ILE A 181 -6.00 -24.34 1.67
C ILE A 181 -5.30 -24.83 0.40
N VAL A 182 -5.69 -24.26 -0.75
CA VAL A 182 -5.13 -24.57 -2.08
C VAL A 182 -3.92 -23.68 -2.39
N GLY A 183 -3.90 -22.47 -1.87
CA GLY A 183 -2.80 -21.52 -2.07
C GLY A 183 -2.89 -20.32 -1.17
N GLU A 184 -1.76 -19.60 -1.04
CA GLU A 184 -1.62 -18.39 -0.25
C GLU A 184 -1.12 -17.26 -1.15
N PHE A 185 -1.67 -16.05 -0.98
CA PHE A 185 -1.46 -14.94 -1.90
C PHE A 185 -1.22 -13.63 -1.17
N ASP A 186 -0.07 -13.01 -1.40
CA ASP A 186 0.20 -11.63 -0.93
C ASP A 186 -0.53 -10.59 -1.79
N ASP A 187 -0.76 -10.89 -3.06
CA ASP A 187 -1.47 -10.03 -4.01
C ASP A 187 -2.95 -10.43 -4.12
N SER A 188 -3.82 -9.51 -3.73
CA SER A 188 -5.27 -9.73 -3.75
C SER A 188 -5.85 -9.84 -5.17
N ALA A 189 -5.24 -9.20 -6.18
CA ALA A 189 -5.72 -9.28 -7.55
C ALA A 189 -5.39 -10.65 -8.16
N LEU A 190 -4.20 -11.18 -7.86
CA LEU A 190 -3.81 -12.53 -8.26
C LEU A 190 -4.72 -13.57 -7.59
N MET A 191 -4.96 -13.45 -6.28
CA MET A 191 -5.89 -14.33 -5.55
C MET A 191 -7.29 -14.33 -6.18
N LYS A 192 -7.83 -13.14 -6.51
CA LYS A 192 -9.13 -13.00 -7.19
C LYS A 192 -9.13 -13.69 -8.56
N SER A 193 -8.06 -13.57 -9.33
CA SER A 193 -7.95 -14.22 -10.64
C SER A 193 -8.01 -15.74 -10.53
N PHE A 194 -7.29 -16.33 -9.57
CA PHE A 194 -7.37 -17.77 -9.28
C PHE A 194 -8.77 -18.17 -8.80
N GLY A 195 -9.39 -17.35 -7.92
CA GLY A 195 -10.75 -17.59 -7.45
C GLY A 195 -11.78 -17.55 -8.57
N GLN A 196 -11.68 -16.60 -9.50
CA GLN A 196 -12.53 -16.51 -10.68
C GLN A 196 -12.35 -17.69 -11.63
N ALA A 197 -11.13 -18.22 -11.72
CA ALA A 197 -10.83 -19.44 -12.48
C ALA A 197 -11.36 -20.72 -11.80
N GLY A 198 -11.92 -20.63 -10.57
CA GLY A 198 -12.50 -21.76 -9.86
C GLY A 198 -11.50 -22.56 -9.02
N ALA A 199 -10.30 -22.04 -8.77
CA ALA A 199 -9.29 -22.73 -7.98
C ALA A 199 -9.68 -22.90 -6.50
N GLY A 200 -10.51 -21.99 -5.97
CA GLY A 200 -10.97 -22.06 -4.58
C GLY A 200 -11.87 -20.86 -4.22
N LEU A 201 -12.48 -20.94 -3.05
CA LEU A 201 -13.18 -19.81 -2.42
C LEU A 201 -12.15 -18.81 -1.92
N PHE A 202 -12.50 -17.53 -1.90
CA PHE A 202 -11.62 -16.46 -1.42
C PHE A 202 -12.43 -15.35 -0.75
N VAL A 203 -11.75 -14.48 -0.01
CA VAL A 203 -12.36 -13.30 0.64
C VAL A 203 -11.99 -12.02 -0.08
N ALA A 204 -12.95 -11.10 -0.18
CA ALA A 204 -12.71 -9.74 -0.69
C ALA A 204 -13.68 -8.74 -0.05
#